data_e103e612ee5bd3fdd864b92d3d4e9359
#
_entry.id   e103e612ee5bd3fdd864b92d3d4e9359
#
_cell.length_a   1.000
_cell.length_b   1.000
_cell.length_c   1.000
_cell.angle_alpha   90.00
_cell.angle_beta   90.00
_cell.angle_gamma   90.00
#
_symmetry.space_group_name_H-M   'P 1'
#
loop_
_entity.id
_entity.type
_entity.pdbx_description
1 polymer ?
#
loop_
_entity_poly.entity_id
_entity_poly.type
_entity_poly.pdbx_seq_one_letter_code
_entity_poly.pdbx_strand_id
1 'polypeptide(L)' 'MKATGIVRKVDELGRIVLPIELRRTLDIEIKDPIEIFVDDEYIILRRICKPARIS' A
#
# COMPACT_ATOMS: atom_id res chain seq x y z
N MET A 1 -13.25 1.13 -6.31
CA MET A 1 -12.47 1.13 -5.07
C MET A 1 -13.37 1.13 -3.86
N LYS A 2 -12.96 0.44 -2.83
CA LYS A 2 -13.71 0.43 -1.58
C LYS A 2 -13.08 1.40 -0.60
N ALA A 3 -13.93 2.17 0.08
CA ALA A 3 -13.45 3.01 1.16
C ALA A 3 -13.20 2.14 2.39
N THR A 4 -12.05 2.33 3.02
CA THR A 4 -11.71 1.59 4.23
C THR A 4 -12.05 2.36 5.50
N GLY A 5 -12.27 3.67 5.37
CA GLY A 5 -12.46 4.53 6.52
C GLY A 5 -11.19 4.82 7.29
N ILE A 6 -10.07 4.32 6.83
CA ILE A 6 -8.78 4.51 7.50
C ILE A 6 -8.13 5.79 7.01
N VAL A 7 -7.72 6.64 7.95
CA VAL A 7 -7.05 7.90 7.64
C VAL A 7 -5.70 7.88 8.33
N ARG A 8 -4.66 8.23 7.59
CA ARG A 8 -3.31 8.33 8.12
C ARG A 8 -2.71 9.67 7.72
N LYS A 9 -1.87 10.19 8.57
CA LYS A 9 -1.20 11.45 8.31
C LYS A 9 0.18 11.19 7.73
N VAL A 10 0.60 12.08 6.84
CA VAL A 10 1.97 12.05 6.34
C VAL A 10 2.87 12.63 7.43
N ASP A 11 3.95 11.92 7.74
CA ASP A 11 4.88 12.37 8.78
C ASP A 11 5.86 13.41 8.26
N GLU A 12 6.79 13.82 9.12
CA GLU A 12 7.74 14.86 8.77
C GLU A 12 8.70 14.45 7.65
N LEU A 13 8.88 13.16 7.48
CA LEU A 13 9.77 12.64 6.44
C LEU A 13 9.03 12.32 5.15
N GLY A 14 7.74 12.65 5.09
CA GLY A 14 6.94 12.37 3.90
C GLY A 14 6.49 10.92 3.81
N ARG A 15 6.42 10.22 4.91
CA ARG A 15 6.04 8.82 4.95
C ARG A 15 4.63 8.64 5.47
N ILE A 16 4.00 7.58 5.02
CA ILE A 16 2.71 7.16 5.56
C ILE A 16 2.79 5.68 5.88
N VAL A 17 2.19 5.30 7.00
CA VAL A 17 2.21 3.90 7.43
C VAL A 17 1.00 3.19 6.84
N LEU A 18 1.23 2.06 6.21
CA LEU A 18 0.14 1.20 5.75
C LEU A 18 -0.38 0.40 6.92
N PRO A 19 -1.68 0.51 7.24
CA PRO A 19 -2.24 -0.26 8.35
C PRO A 19 -2.07 -1.76 8.12
N ILE A 20 -1.90 -2.48 9.22
CA ILE A 20 -1.66 -3.91 9.13
C ILE A 20 -2.85 -4.64 8.51
N GLU A 21 -4.05 -4.13 8.70
CA GLU A 21 -5.24 -4.73 8.09
C GLU A 21 -5.15 -4.72 6.57
N LEU A 22 -4.67 -3.62 6.01
CA LEU A 22 -4.51 -3.51 4.56
C LEU A 22 -3.37 -4.39 4.07
N ARG A 23 -2.29 -4.46 4.84
CA ARG A 23 -1.17 -5.30 4.47
C ARG A 23 -1.57 -6.78 4.44
N ARG A 24 -2.40 -7.19 5.38
CA ARG A 24 -2.90 -8.56 5.41
C ARG A 24 -3.88 -8.85 4.27
N THR A 25 -4.77 -7.91 4.01
CA THR A 25 -5.75 -8.08 2.95
C THR A 25 -5.10 -8.22 1.58
N LEU A 26 -4.04 -7.46 1.34
CA LEU A 26 -3.34 -7.48 0.06
C LEU A 26 -2.09 -8.35 0.08
N ASP A 27 -1.84 -9.04 1.19
CA ASP A 27 -0.68 -9.92 1.32
C ASP A 27 0.64 -9.17 1.04
N ILE A 28 0.76 -8.00 1.63
CA ILE A 28 1.95 -7.19 1.51
C ILE A 28 2.88 -7.47 2.66
N GLU A 29 4.11 -7.84 2.35
CA GLU A 29 5.13 -8.10 3.35
C GLU A 29 6.12 -6.96 3.42
N ILE A 30 6.93 -6.97 4.47
CA ILE A 30 7.98 -5.98 4.63
C ILE A 30 8.93 -6.05 3.42
N LYS A 31 9.29 -4.89 2.91
CA LYS A 31 10.17 -4.73 1.75
C LYS A 31 9.54 -5.15 0.42
N ASP A 32 8.26 -5.47 0.41
CA ASP A 32 7.58 -5.74 -0.84
C ASP A 32 7.50 -4.45 -1.68
N PRO A 33 7.74 -4.54 -2.97
CA PRO A 33 7.60 -3.37 -3.83
C PRO A 33 6.14 -3.03 -4.05
N ILE A 34 5.86 -1.75 -4.03
CA ILE A 34 4.51 -1.23 -4.25
C ILE A 34 4.58 -0.22 -5.37
N GLU A 35 3.72 -0.36 -6.35
CA GLU A 35 3.64 0.58 -7.44
C GLU A 35 2.67 1.70 -7.07
N ILE A 36 3.05 2.93 -7.37
CA ILE A 36 2.27 4.10 -6.99
C ILE A 36 1.72 4.76 -8.24
N PHE A 37 0.41 4.96 -8.25
CA PHE A 37 -0.27 5.67 -9.33
C PHE A 37 -0.91 6.94 -8.78
N VAL A 38 -1.05 7.92 -9.63
CA VAL A 38 -1.75 9.15 -9.29
C VAL A 38 -2.93 9.30 -10.25
N ASP A 39 -4.11 9.57 -9.69
CA ASP A 39 -5.30 9.79 -10.48
C ASP A 39 -6.10 10.91 -9.80
N ASP A 40 -6.13 12.10 -10.41
CA ASP A 40 -6.78 13.27 -9.84
C ASP A 40 -6.25 13.58 -8.44
N GLU A 41 -7.11 13.45 -7.42
CA GLU A 41 -6.74 13.66 -6.03
C GLU A 41 -6.27 12.39 -5.36
N TYR A 42 -6.20 11.28 -6.08
CA TYR A 42 -5.95 9.99 -5.48
C TYR A 42 -4.52 9.54 -5.69
N ILE A 43 -3.98 8.93 -4.66
CA ILE A 43 -2.75 8.16 -4.78
C ILE A 43 -3.17 6.70 -4.64
N ILE A 44 -2.90 5.93 -5.66
CA ILE A 44 -3.31 4.53 -5.70
C ILE A 44 -2.07 3.66 -5.56
N LEU A 45 -2.11 2.78 -4.59
CA LEU A 45 -1.01 1.85 -4.34
C LEU A 45 -1.42 0.48 -4.82
N ARG A 46 -0.53 -0.16 -5.54
CA ARG A 46 -0.79 -1.47 -6.07
C ARG A 46 0.35 -2.40 -5.72
N ARG A 47 0.01 -3.56 -5.20
CA ARG A 47 1.02 -4.59 -4.97
C ARG A 47 1.48 -5.13 -6.32
N ILE A 48 2.78 -5.17 -6.51
CA ILE A 48 3.35 -5.74 -7.72
C ILE A 48 3.23 -7.26 -7.63
N CYS A 49 2.64 -7.87 -8.65
CA CYS A 49 2.51 -9.31 -8.69
C CYS A 49 3.91 -9.92 -8.82
N LYS A 50 4.31 -10.68 -7.82
CA LYS A 50 5.62 -11.30 -7.84
C LYS A 50 5.59 -12.58 -8.64
N PRO A 51 6.67 -12.90 -9.35
CA PRO A 51 6.81 -14.24 -9.89
C PRO A 51 6.81 -15.23 -8.74
N ALA A 52 6.54 -16.48 -9.06
CA ALA A 52 6.36 -17.51 -8.05
C ALA A 52 7.38 -17.37 -6.94
N ARG A 53 6.89 -17.19 -5.74
CA ARG A 53 7.74 -17.14 -4.57
C ARG A 53 8.20 -18.55 -4.26
N ILE A 54 9.47 -18.73 -4.33
CA ILE A 54 10.03 -19.93 -3.79
C ILE A 54 10.32 -19.62 -2.34
N SER A 55 9.41 -19.96 -1.52
CA SER A 55 9.59 -19.70 -0.09
C SER A 55 10.47 -20.77 0.53
#